data_9530624e7f632822db741ce1fa989f2e
#
_entry.id   9530624e7f632822db741ce1fa989f2e
#
_cell.length_a   1.000
_cell.length_b   1.000
_cell.length_c   1.000
_cell.angle_alpha   90.00
_cell.angle_beta   90.00
_cell.angle_gamma   90.00
#
_symmetry.space_group_name_H-M   'P 1'
#
loop_
_entity.id
_entity.type
_entity.pdbx_description
1 polymer ?
#
loop_
_entity_poly.entity_id
_entity_poly.type
_entity_poly.pdbx_seq_one_letter_code
_entity_poly.pdbx_strand_id
1 'polypeptide(L)'
;QISNATNGIEPPRGHISVKASKDGILKQVVPEYERLKDNYELLWDIPSNDGYLQLVGIMQKFVDQTISANTNYDPNKFEGGKVPMKVLLKDLLSAYKLGVKTLYYHNTRDGASDAQDDTPEVEDDDCAGGACKI
;
A
#
# COMPACT_ATOMS: atom_id res chain seq x y z
N GLN A 1 0.03 -5.89 -7.20
CA GLN A 1 -1.07 -5.13 -6.62
C GLN A 1 -2.12 -6.06 -6.03
N ILE A 2 -2.49 -5.84 -4.79
CA ILE A 2 -3.39 -6.71 -4.06
C ILE A 2 -4.57 -5.87 -3.58
N SER A 3 -5.62 -5.79 -4.40
CA SER A 3 -6.77 -4.93 -4.12
C SER A 3 -7.51 -5.29 -2.83
N ASN A 4 -7.53 -6.57 -2.46
CA ASN A 4 -8.16 -6.99 -1.22
C ASN A 4 -7.42 -6.51 0.03
N ALA A 5 -6.10 -6.46 -0.03
CA ALA A 5 -5.28 -5.99 1.09
C ALA A 5 -5.24 -4.47 1.19
N THR A 6 -5.36 -3.76 0.06
CA THR A 6 -5.18 -2.30 -0.02
C THR A 6 -6.46 -1.54 -0.33
N ASN A 7 -7.56 -2.22 -0.66
CA ASN A 7 -8.82 -1.66 -1.16
C ASN A 7 -8.67 -0.82 -2.44
N GLY A 8 -7.64 -1.08 -3.24
CA GLY A 8 -7.39 -0.35 -4.47
C GLY A 8 -6.18 -0.86 -5.22
N ILE A 9 -5.77 -0.12 -6.21
CA ILE A 9 -4.54 -0.40 -6.98
C ILE A 9 -3.40 0.32 -6.26
N GLU A 10 -2.81 -0.36 -5.28
CA GLU A 10 -1.76 0.20 -4.44
C GLU A 10 -0.70 -0.86 -4.11
N PRO A 11 0.54 -0.47 -3.84
CA PRO A 11 1.52 -1.35 -3.23
C PRO A 11 1.08 -1.76 -1.82
N PRO A 12 1.36 -2.98 -1.37
CA PRO A 12 1.05 -3.39 -0.01
C PRO A 12 1.95 -2.64 0.99
N ARG A 13 1.40 -2.17 2.09
CA ARG A 13 2.17 -1.52 3.16
C ARG A 13 2.97 -2.52 3.99
N GLY A 14 2.40 -3.70 4.18
CA GLY A 14 2.99 -4.82 4.92
C GLY A 14 2.54 -6.14 4.32
N HIS A 15 3.17 -7.22 4.70
CA HIS A 15 2.78 -8.58 4.27
C HIS A 15 1.43 -8.99 4.84
N ILE A 16 1.08 -8.46 6.00
CA ILE A 16 -0.17 -8.69 6.71
C ILE A 16 -0.79 -7.33 6.98
N SER A 17 -2.04 -7.15 6.62
CA SER A 17 -2.80 -5.97 6.97
C SER A 17 -4.03 -6.34 7.80
N VAL A 18 -4.36 -5.47 8.74
CA VAL A 18 -5.49 -5.65 9.64
C VAL A 18 -6.49 -4.55 9.38
N LYS A 19 -7.74 -4.93 9.14
CA LYS A 19 -8.82 -4.00 8.92
C LYS A 19 -9.89 -4.21 9.98
N ALA A 20 -10.18 -3.15 10.73
CA ALA A 20 -11.35 -3.16 11.62
C ALA A 20 -12.64 -3.15 10.80
N SER A 21 -13.56 -4.03 11.10
CA SER A 21 -14.90 -4.09 10.54
C SER A 21 -15.94 -4.10 11.65
N LYS A 22 -17.21 -3.95 11.26
CA LYS A 22 -18.32 -4.05 12.24
C LYS A 22 -18.41 -5.43 12.90
N ASP A 23 -17.93 -6.45 12.22
CA ASP A 23 -17.98 -7.85 12.63
C ASP A 23 -16.68 -8.33 13.28
N GLY A 24 -15.73 -7.42 13.56
CA GLY A 24 -14.46 -7.72 14.19
C GLY A 24 -13.24 -7.30 13.36
N ILE A 25 -12.12 -7.94 13.63
CA ILE A 25 -10.85 -7.67 12.96
C ILE A 25 -10.69 -8.61 11.77
N LEU A 26 -10.55 -8.06 10.57
CA LEU A 26 -10.24 -8.83 9.37
C LEU A 26 -8.74 -8.77 9.08
N LYS A 27 -8.08 -9.91 9.20
CA LYS A 27 -6.67 -10.08 8.84
C LYS A 27 -6.56 -10.45 7.36
N GLN A 28 -5.82 -9.69 6.60
CA GLN A 28 -5.54 -9.94 5.18
C GLN A 28 -4.05 -10.17 5.01
N VAL A 29 -3.70 -11.28 4.38
CA VAL A 29 -2.32 -11.69 4.14
C VAL A 29 -2.05 -11.65 2.65
N VAL A 30 -0.85 -11.23 2.25
CA VAL A 30 -0.42 -11.26 0.85
C VAL A 30 -0.45 -12.70 0.31
N PRO A 31 -0.82 -12.92 -0.97
CA PRO A 31 -0.89 -14.26 -1.55
C PRO A 31 0.44 -15.00 -1.44
N GLU A 32 0.38 -16.28 -1.16
CA GLU A 32 1.56 -17.16 -1.09
C GLU A 32 2.62 -16.66 -0.09
N TYR A 33 2.20 -16.10 1.03
CA TYR A 33 3.07 -15.42 1.99
C TYR A 33 4.28 -16.27 2.37
N GLU A 34 4.08 -17.53 2.79
CA GLU A 34 5.16 -18.40 3.22
C GLU A 34 6.23 -18.65 2.15
N ARG A 35 5.82 -18.66 0.88
CA ARG A 35 6.71 -18.93 -0.25
C ARG A 35 7.31 -17.68 -0.88
N LEU A 36 6.59 -16.55 -0.84
CA LEU A 36 6.92 -15.37 -1.64
C LEU A 36 7.22 -14.13 -0.79
N LYS A 37 7.19 -14.18 0.54
CA LYS A 37 7.39 -13.00 1.39
C LYS A 37 8.66 -12.21 1.03
N ASP A 38 9.75 -12.90 0.74
CA ASP A 38 11.04 -12.26 0.41
C ASP A 38 11.09 -11.67 -1.02
N ASN A 39 10.07 -11.93 -1.84
CA ASN A 39 9.93 -11.39 -3.20
C ASN A 39 8.92 -10.24 -3.27
N TYR A 40 8.25 -9.90 -2.19
CA TYR A 40 7.36 -8.75 -2.15
C TYR A 40 8.16 -7.46 -1.90
N GLU A 41 7.87 -6.46 -2.72
CA GLU A 41 8.35 -5.10 -2.52
C GLU A 41 7.24 -4.31 -1.83
N LEU A 42 7.47 -3.93 -0.59
CA LEU A 42 6.49 -3.19 0.20
C LEU A 42 6.52 -1.70 -0.12
N LEU A 43 5.45 -0.99 0.21
CA LEU A 43 5.25 0.42 -0.13
C LEU A 43 6.46 1.31 0.20
N TRP A 44 7.01 1.14 1.40
CA TRP A 44 8.11 1.99 1.86
C TRP A 44 9.49 1.53 1.36
N ASP A 45 9.59 0.34 0.77
CA ASP A 45 10.83 -0.16 0.15
C ASP A 45 10.97 0.33 -1.30
N ILE A 46 9.86 0.66 -1.95
CA ILE A 46 9.84 1.17 -3.32
C ILE A 46 10.63 2.48 -3.41
N PRO A 47 11.59 2.59 -4.34
CA PRO A 47 12.48 3.75 -4.40
C PRO A 47 11.82 5.04 -4.89
N SER A 48 10.77 4.94 -5.70
CA SER A 48 10.03 6.09 -6.26
C SER A 48 8.63 5.71 -6.69
N ASN A 49 7.77 6.72 -6.93
CA ASN A 49 6.43 6.50 -7.47
C ASN A 49 6.41 6.17 -8.98
N ASP A 50 7.55 6.23 -9.68
CA ASP A 50 7.62 6.10 -11.14
C ASP A 50 6.98 4.79 -11.65
N GLY A 51 7.35 3.64 -11.09
CA GLY A 51 6.81 2.34 -11.50
C GLY A 51 5.32 2.21 -11.26
N TYR A 52 4.85 2.71 -10.12
CA TYR A 52 3.43 2.73 -9.79
C TYR A 52 2.63 3.63 -10.75
N LEU A 53 3.11 4.84 -11.02
CA LEU A 53 2.45 5.76 -11.95
C LEU A 53 2.42 5.22 -13.39
N GLN A 54 3.47 4.54 -13.83
CA GLN A 54 3.50 3.85 -15.12
C GLN A 54 2.43 2.75 -15.19
N LEU A 55 2.33 1.93 -14.17
CA LEU A 55 1.34 0.86 -14.09
C LEU A 55 -0.08 1.44 -14.13
N VAL A 56 -0.37 2.45 -13.30
CA VAL A 56 -1.67 3.12 -13.28
C VAL A 56 -1.98 3.76 -14.64
N GLY A 57 -1.01 4.43 -15.25
CA GLY A 57 -1.17 5.04 -16.58
C GLY A 57 -1.49 4.03 -17.68
N ILE A 58 -0.89 2.83 -17.62
CA ILE A 58 -1.22 1.75 -18.55
C ILE A 58 -2.64 1.25 -18.30
N MET A 59 -3.01 0.98 -17.06
CA MET A 59 -4.33 0.47 -16.68
C MET A 59 -5.44 1.48 -17.00
N GLN A 60 -5.17 2.78 -16.83
CA GLN A 60 -6.13 3.85 -17.12
C GLN A 60 -6.58 3.88 -18.59
N LYS A 61 -5.78 3.35 -19.51
CA LYS A 61 -6.15 3.24 -20.93
C LYS A 61 -7.27 2.24 -21.21
N PHE A 62 -7.50 1.32 -20.29
CA PHE A 62 -8.45 0.23 -20.42
C PHE A 62 -9.69 0.38 -19.55
N VAL A 63 -9.79 1.45 -18.79
CA VAL A 63 -10.94 1.73 -17.92
C VAL A 63 -11.45 3.15 -18.12
N ASP A 64 -12.77 3.31 -18.17
CA ASP A 64 -13.42 4.60 -18.34
C ASP A 64 -13.38 5.43 -17.05
N GLN A 65 -13.55 4.75 -15.93
CA GLN A 65 -13.52 5.37 -14.61
C GLN A 65 -12.11 5.84 -14.25
N THR A 66 -12.05 6.86 -13.44
CA THR A 66 -10.79 7.36 -12.89
C THR A 66 -10.21 6.37 -11.89
N ILE A 67 -8.94 6.03 -12.06
CA ILE A 67 -8.17 5.33 -11.05
C ILE A 67 -7.64 6.38 -10.08
N SER A 68 -8.06 6.31 -8.80
CA SER A 68 -7.58 7.20 -7.75
C SER A 68 -6.16 6.78 -7.35
N ALA A 69 -5.16 7.42 -7.96
CA ALA A 69 -3.77 7.10 -7.72
C ALA A 69 -3.23 7.88 -6.51
N ASN A 70 -2.56 7.17 -5.60
CA ASN A 70 -1.89 7.76 -4.45
C ASN A 70 -0.39 7.79 -4.70
N THR A 71 0.26 8.90 -4.34
CA THR A 71 1.72 8.98 -4.29
C THR A 71 2.19 8.89 -2.85
N ASN A 72 3.35 8.28 -2.64
CA ASN A 72 3.85 7.96 -1.32
C ASN A 72 5.29 8.44 -1.19
N TYR A 73 5.60 9.13 -0.11
CA TYR A 73 6.89 9.75 0.13
C TYR A 73 7.40 9.41 1.52
N ASP A 74 8.61 8.88 1.60
CA ASP A 74 9.33 8.70 2.86
C ASP A 74 10.37 9.82 3.00
N PRO A 75 10.14 10.79 3.90
CA PRO A 75 11.07 11.89 4.11
C PRO A 75 12.46 11.43 4.52
N ASN A 76 12.58 10.27 5.18
CA ASN A 76 13.88 9.73 5.63
C ASN A 76 14.79 9.31 4.47
N LYS A 77 14.24 9.15 3.26
CA LYS A 77 15.02 8.87 2.04
C LYS A 77 15.65 10.11 1.42
N PHE A 78 15.41 11.29 1.99
CA PHE A 78 15.89 12.57 1.46
C PHE A 78 16.76 13.30 2.47
N GLU A 79 17.72 14.05 1.97
CA GLU A 79 18.60 14.89 2.80
C GLU A 79 17.78 15.89 3.62
N GLY A 80 18.09 15.99 4.91
CA GLY A 80 17.37 16.85 5.84
C GLY A 80 15.95 16.41 6.18
N GLY A 81 15.56 15.17 5.87
CA GLY A 81 14.26 14.62 6.21
C GLY A 81 13.08 15.35 5.55
N LYS A 82 13.30 15.93 4.37
CA LYS A 82 12.27 16.69 3.65
C LYS A 82 12.19 16.25 2.20
N VAL A 83 10.97 16.00 1.72
CA VAL A 83 10.74 15.68 0.32
C VAL A 83 10.99 16.93 -0.55
N PRO A 84 11.95 16.89 -1.48
CA PRO A 84 12.21 18.04 -2.35
C PRO A 84 11.02 18.32 -3.28
N MET A 85 10.67 19.60 -3.46
CA MET A 85 9.59 20.01 -4.37
C MET A 85 9.79 19.47 -5.80
N LYS A 86 11.04 19.35 -6.26
CA LYS A 86 11.34 18.79 -7.58
C LYS A 86 10.86 17.35 -7.76
N VAL A 87 10.81 16.56 -6.68
CA VAL A 87 10.30 15.17 -6.71
C VAL A 87 8.78 15.18 -6.90
N LEU A 88 8.08 16.01 -6.14
CA LEU A 88 6.62 16.18 -6.26
C LEU A 88 6.23 16.65 -7.67
N LEU A 89 6.95 17.64 -8.21
CA LEU A 89 6.69 18.15 -9.56
C LEU A 89 7.02 17.10 -10.64
N LYS A 90 8.08 16.32 -10.46
CA LYS A 90 8.42 15.23 -11.37
C LYS A 90 7.28 14.22 -11.42
N ASP A 91 6.78 13.78 -10.27
CA ASP A 91 5.70 12.78 -10.18
C ASP A 91 4.41 13.32 -10.80
N LEU A 92 4.04 14.58 -10.54
CA LEU A 92 2.90 15.23 -11.14
C LEU A 92 2.99 15.27 -12.68
N LEU A 93 4.14 15.71 -13.21
CA LEU A 93 4.37 15.76 -14.65
C LEU A 93 4.40 14.37 -15.28
N SER A 94 4.95 13.37 -14.59
CA SER A 94 4.94 11.98 -15.05
C SER A 94 3.53 11.43 -15.10
N ALA A 95 2.74 11.63 -14.06
CA ALA A 95 1.32 11.24 -14.03
C ALA A 95 0.54 11.85 -15.21
N TYR A 96 0.72 13.15 -15.45
CA TYR A 96 0.10 13.85 -16.58
C TYR A 96 0.51 13.24 -17.93
N LYS A 97 1.80 13.03 -18.16
CA LYS A 97 2.32 12.46 -19.41
C LYS A 97 1.85 11.03 -19.66
N LEU A 98 1.67 10.26 -18.61
CA LEU A 98 1.20 8.88 -18.67
C LEU A 98 -0.32 8.76 -18.83
N GLY A 99 -1.05 9.86 -18.73
CA GLY A 99 -2.51 9.89 -18.86
C GLY A 99 -3.24 9.42 -17.60
N VAL A 100 -2.61 9.53 -16.45
CA VAL A 100 -3.27 9.32 -15.16
C VAL A 100 -4.26 10.47 -14.96
N LYS A 101 -5.53 10.13 -14.73
CA LYS A 101 -6.60 11.14 -14.66
C LYS A 101 -6.65 11.88 -13.33
N THR A 102 -6.26 11.24 -12.24
CA THR A 102 -6.34 11.81 -10.89
C THR A 102 -5.22 11.31 -10.00
N LEU A 103 -4.52 12.24 -9.34
CA LEU A 103 -3.77 11.99 -8.13
C LEU A 103 -4.69 12.33 -6.95
N TYR A 104 -4.80 11.40 -5.98
CA TYR A 104 -5.79 11.50 -4.91
C TYR A 104 -5.15 11.87 -3.58
N TYR A 105 -4.35 10.98 -3.00
CA TYR A 105 -3.61 11.28 -1.78
C TYR A 105 -2.11 11.39 -2.03
N HIS A 106 -1.46 12.28 -1.28
CA HIS A 106 -0.01 12.36 -1.15
C HIS A 106 0.34 11.91 0.26
N ASN A 107 0.61 10.63 0.41
CA ASN A 107 0.93 10.04 1.70
C ASN A 107 2.39 10.31 2.05
N THR A 108 2.64 10.66 3.30
CA THR A 108 3.99 10.83 3.84
C THR A 108 4.20 9.85 4.98
N ARG A 109 5.34 9.19 5.02
CA ARG A 109 5.73 8.35 6.16
C ARG A 109 6.12 9.25 7.32
N ASP A 110 5.22 9.42 8.29
CA ASP A 110 5.37 10.32 9.44
C ASP A 110 5.52 9.58 10.78
N GLY A 111 5.60 8.25 10.73
CA GLY A 111 5.68 7.39 11.91
C GLY A 111 4.33 7.14 12.59
N ALA A 112 3.30 7.93 12.32
CA ALA A 112 1.98 7.74 12.93
C ALA A 112 1.25 6.51 12.36
N SER A 113 1.56 6.13 11.12
CA SER A 113 0.98 4.94 10.47
C SER A 113 1.79 3.67 10.70
N ASP A 114 3.02 3.77 11.18
CA ASP A 114 3.88 2.60 11.45
C ASP A 114 3.43 1.85 12.71
N ALA A 115 2.63 2.49 13.58
CA ALA A 115 2.03 1.85 14.75
C ALA A 115 1.00 0.73 14.40
N GLN A 116 0.69 0.55 13.12
CA GLN A 116 -0.16 -0.55 12.64
C GLN A 116 0.62 -1.77 12.16
N ASP A 117 1.94 -1.65 11.97
CA ASP A 117 2.79 -2.79 11.61
C ASP A 117 3.29 -3.58 12.84
N ASP A 118 3.24 -2.97 14.01
CA ASP A 118 3.37 -3.70 15.28
C ASP A 118 2.04 -4.38 15.62
N THR A 119 1.64 -5.36 14.81
CA THR A 119 0.65 -6.31 15.28
C THR A 119 1.28 -7.05 16.45
N PRO A 120 0.68 -7.00 17.67
CA PRO A 120 1.06 -7.93 18.70
C PRO A 120 0.93 -9.32 18.08
N GLU A 121 1.96 -10.15 18.22
CA GLU A 121 1.84 -11.59 17.98
C GLU A 121 0.62 -12.02 18.79
N VAL A 122 -0.52 -12.17 18.13
CA VAL A 122 -1.63 -12.88 18.70
C VAL A 122 -1.13 -14.32 18.70
N GLU A 123 -0.60 -14.75 19.85
CA GLU A 123 -0.41 -16.16 20.12
C GLU A 123 -1.71 -16.84 19.66
N ASP A 124 -1.59 -17.75 18.71
CA ASP A 124 -2.66 -18.68 18.36
C ASP A 124 -2.98 -19.44 19.65
N ASP A 125 -3.88 -18.88 20.46
CA ASP A 125 -4.52 -19.64 21.50
C ASP A 125 -5.31 -20.71 20.77
N ASP A 126 -4.72 -21.90 20.78
CA ASP A 126 -5.26 -23.14 20.28
C ASP A 126 -6.77 -23.18 20.50
N CYS A 127 -7.49 -23.34 19.42
CA CYS A 127 -8.84 -23.87 19.44
C CYS A 127 -8.80 -25.34 19.93
N ALA A 128 -8.32 -25.55 21.16
CA ALA A 128 -8.52 -26.78 21.91
C ALA A 128 -9.92 -26.76 22.54
N GLY A 129 -10.92 -27.01 21.75
CA GLY A 129 -12.29 -27.11 22.24
C GLY A 129 -13.30 -26.91 21.12
N GLY A 130 -13.55 -27.96 20.35
CA GLY A 130 -14.51 -27.97 19.24
C GLY A 130 -15.85 -27.36 19.56
N ALA A 131 -16.13 -26.21 18.97
CA ALA A 131 -17.46 -25.77 18.54
C ALA A 131 -17.32 -24.43 17.78
N CYS A 132 -16.98 -24.47 16.50
CA CYS A 132 -17.41 -23.43 15.60
C CYS A 132 -18.93 -23.50 15.54
N LYS A 133 -19.62 -22.63 16.25
CA LYS A 133 -21.05 -22.41 16.02
C LYS A 133 -21.20 -21.47 14.81
N ILE A 134 -21.92 -21.97 13.84
CA ILE A 134 -22.42 -21.32 12.63
C ILE A 134 -23.26 -20.09 12.99
#